data_3089df047cf7cfd068434c1443dcd836
#
_entry.id   3089df047cf7cfd068434c1443dcd836
#
_cell.length_a   1.000
_cell.length_b   1.000
_cell.length_c   1.000
_cell.angle_alpha   90.00
_cell.angle_beta   90.00
_cell.angle_gamma   90.00
#
_symmetry.space_group_name_H-M   'P 1'
#
loop_
_entity.id
_entity.type
_entity.pdbx_description
1 polymer ?
#
loop_
_entity_poly.entity_id
_entity_poly.type
_entity_poly.pdbx_seq_one_letter_code
_entity_poly.pdbx_strand_id
1 'polypeptide(L)'
;MAKDRTPTSTEGGKPTTGSARADIDAFLAQVRTLNPTTAVGQRGRLIFALDATMSRQPMWDTACQLQADMFTEAAKIGGLDVQLVYYRGINECRASRWVSDARQLADLMVKIDCRGGHTQIRKILAHARYETEKKKVQALVYVGDAMEESIDDLAAAAGEIGLLGIPAFVFQEGRDPIAEQAYREIARLSRGAYGRFDPGAAHELGELLRAAAAYAAGGMRALSDLSAKRNTGAMRLLEQMK
;
A
#
# COMPACT_ATOMS: atom_id res chain seq x y z
N MET A 1 -22.24 -62.91 45.92
CA MET A 1 -22.28 -61.59 46.59
C MET A 1 -21.47 -60.59 45.74
N ALA A 2 -22.13 -59.93 44.89
CA ALA A 2 -21.53 -58.87 44.04
C ALA A 2 -21.93 -57.51 44.62
N LYS A 3 -20.96 -56.64 44.90
CA LYS A 3 -21.21 -55.30 45.39
C LYS A 3 -21.18 -54.35 44.19
N ASP A 4 -22.32 -53.76 43.95
CA ASP A 4 -22.61 -52.64 43.10
C ASP A 4 -21.78 -51.40 43.51
N ARG A 5 -21.11 -50.76 42.55
CA ARG A 5 -20.47 -49.43 42.71
C ARG A 5 -20.91 -48.53 41.58
N THR A 6 -21.86 -47.69 41.87
CA THR A 6 -22.32 -46.57 41.08
C THR A 6 -21.19 -45.55 40.95
N PRO A 7 -20.88 -45.00 39.74
CA PRO A 7 -19.97 -43.86 39.60
C PRO A 7 -20.73 -42.55 39.79
N THR A 8 -20.16 -41.69 40.62
CA THR A 8 -20.60 -40.35 40.95
C THR A 8 -20.38 -39.43 39.72
N SER A 9 -21.42 -38.74 39.32
CA SER A 9 -21.39 -37.71 38.27
C SER A 9 -20.61 -36.45 38.75
N THR A 10 -19.56 -36.09 38.05
CA THR A 10 -18.86 -34.82 38.24
C THR A 10 -19.57 -33.77 37.42
N GLU A 11 -20.02 -32.69 38.07
CA GLU A 11 -20.66 -31.53 37.48
C GLU A 11 -19.73 -30.83 36.47
N GLY A 12 -20.27 -30.61 35.26
CA GLY A 12 -19.61 -29.83 34.21
C GLY A 12 -19.61 -28.34 34.56
N GLY A 13 -18.43 -27.81 34.83
CA GLY A 13 -18.22 -26.35 34.93
C GLY A 13 -18.48 -25.66 33.57
N LYS A 14 -19.44 -24.75 33.53
CA LYS A 14 -19.70 -23.88 32.38
C LYS A 14 -18.45 -23.03 32.12
N PRO A 15 -17.99 -22.87 30.84
CA PRO A 15 -16.93 -21.92 30.53
C PRO A 15 -17.46 -20.48 30.71
N THR A 16 -16.76 -19.72 31.53
CA THR A 16 -17.04 -18.31 31.79
C THR A 16 -16.66 -17.48 30.55
N THR A 17 -17.66 -16.94 29.86
CA THR A 17 -17.56 -16.09 28.66
C THR A 17 -16.85 -14.75 28.91
N GLY A 18 -16.42 -14.45 30.12
CA GLY A 18 -15.71 -13.20 30.45
C GLY A 18 -14.19 -13.23 30.19
N SER A 19 -13.55 -14.42 30.35
CA SER A 19 -12.10 -14.55 30.16
C SER A 19 -11.68 -14.44 28.68
N ALA A 20 -12.44 -15.02 27.77
CA ALA A 20 -12.11 -15.01 26.34
C ALA A 20 -12.10 -13.60 25.71
N ARG A 21 -12.90 -12.68 26.23
CA ARG A 21 -12.98 -11.33 25.70
C ARG A 21 -11.84 -10.43 26.20
N ALA A 22 -11.45 -10.58 27.46
CA ALA A 22 -10.29 -9.91 28.03
C ALA A 22 -8.98 -10.41 27.40
N ASP A 23 -8.88 -11.71 27.11
CA ASP A 23 -7.72 -12.29 26.44
C ASP A 23 -7.63 -11.83 24.97
N ILE A 24 -8.75 -11.70 24.28
CA ILE A 24 -8.81 -11.15 22.92
C ILE A 24 -8.44 -9.65 22.92
N ASP A 25 -8.94 -8.87 23.86
CA ASP A 25 -8.63 -7.45 23.98
C ASP A 25 -7.16 -7.25 24.37
N ALA A 26 -6.60 -8.07 25.24
CA ALA A 26 -5.18 -8.07 25.58
C ALA A 26 -4.30 -8.48 24.38
N PHE A 27 -4.70 -9.51 23.63
CA PHE A 27 -4.02 -9.91 22.40
C PHE A 27 -4.09 -8.82 21.33
N LEU A 28 -5.23 -8.18 21.12
CA LEU A 28 -5.37 -7.06 20.18
C LEU A 28 -4.57 -5.85 20.62
N ALA A 29 -4.49 -5.57 21.93
CA ALA A 29 -3.63 -4.52 22.47
C ALA A 29 -2.14 -4.85 22.22
N GLN A 30 -1.74 -6.10 22.42
CA GLN A 30 -0.39 -6.58 22.19
C GLN A 30 -0.03 -6.58 20.70
N VAL A 31 -0.95 -6.96 19.80
CA VAL A 31 -0.77 -6.85 18.34
C VAL A 31 -0.64 -5.40 17.90
N ARG A 32 -1.38 -4.46 18.50
CA ARG A 32 -1.24 -3.02 18.23
C ARG A 32 0.10 -2.45 18.69
N THR A 33 0.73 -3.04 19.68
CA THR A 33 2.07 -2.64 20.16
C THR A 33 3.20 -3.34 19.41
N LEU A 34 2.95 -4.49 18.76
CA LEU A 34 3.98 -5.33 18.13
C LEU A 34 4.28 -5.00 16.67
N ASN A 35 3.54 -4.07 16.02
CA ASN A 35 3.83 -3.65 14.64
C ASN A 35 3.93 -2.12 14.48
N PRO A 36 5.02 -1.48 14.88
CA PRO A 36 5.43 -0.28 14.17
C PRO A 36 5.94 -0.75 12.80
N THR A 37 5.29 -0.31 11.73
CA THR A 37 5.70 -0.59 10.35
C THR A 37 7.13 -0.08 10.10
N THR A 38 7.62 0.79 10.96
CA THR A 38 8.99 1.29 11.05
C THR A 38 9.39 1.40 12.52
N ALA A 39 10.58 0.89 12.89
CA ALA A 39 11.16 1.15 14.19
C ALA A 39 11.35 2.66 14.37
N VAL A 40 11.13 3.17 15.58
CA VAL A 40 11.31 4.60 15.89
C VAL A 40 12.70 5.06 15.43
N GLY A 41 12.75 6.06 14.54
CA GLY A 41 13.98 6.58 13.93
C GLY A 41 14.39 5.95 12.59
N GLN A 42 13.70 4.93 12.08
CA GLN A 42 13.93 4.45 10.73
C GLN A 42 13.02 5.16 9.72
N ARG A 43 13.60 5.49 8.56
CA ARG A 43 12.85 6.07 7.44
C ARG A 43 11.98 5.00 6.79
N GLY A 44 10.74 5.33 6.47
CA GLY A 44 9.88 4.45 5.66
C GLY A 44 10.47 4.25 4.26
N ARG A 45 10.24 3.09 3.65
CA ARG A 45 10.63 2.83 2.25
C ARG A 45 9.38 2.62 1.42
N LEU A 46 9.21 3.46 0.40
CA LEU A 46 8.07 3.46 -0.51
C LEU A 46 8.53 3.29 -1.95
N ILE A 47 7.97 2.33 -2.66
CA ILE A 47 8.08 2.27 -4.11
C ILE A 47 6.97 3.14 -4.70
N PHE A 48 7.35 4.15 -5.47
CA PHE A 48 6.45 5.02 -6.21
C PHE A 48 6.49 4.62 -7.69
N ALA A 49 5.46 3.93 -8.13
CA ALA A 49 5.38 3.34 -9.46
C ALA A 49 4.37 4.08 -10.33
N LEU A 50 4.76 4.41 -11.54
CA LEU A 50 3.99 5.21 -12.49
C LEU A 50 3.96 4.55 -13.88
N ASP A 51 2.81 4.61 -14.49
CA ASP A 51 2.67 4.40 -15.92
C ASP A 51 3.24 5.62 -16.67
N ALA A 52 4.25 5.40 -17.50
CA ALA A 52 4.88 6.40 -18.35
C ALA A 52 4.57 6.16 -19.84
N THR A 53 3.38 5.66 -20.15
CA THR A 53 2.89 5.56 -21.52
C THR A 53 2.49 6.95 -22.07
N MET A 54 2.36 7.08 -23.39
CA MET A 54 2.17 8.38 -24.06
C MET A 54 0.94 9.14 -23.57
N SER A 55 -0.16 8.45 -23.30
CA SER A 55 -1.41 9.01 -22.78
C SER A 55 -1.26 9.63 -21.38
N ARG A 56 -0.17 9.30 -20.68
CA ARG A 56 0.04 9.64 -19.27
C ARG A 56 0.84 10.93 -19.04
N GLN A 57 1.30 11.62 -20.10
CA GLN A 57 2.13 12.81 -19.93
C GLN A 57 1.52 13.88 -19.00
N PRO A 58 0.22 14.25 -19.12
CA PRO A 58 -0.38 15.25 -18.20
C PRO A 58 -0.40 14.79 -16.74
N MET A 59 -0.66 13.50 -16.49
CA MET A 59 -0.63 12.93 -15.14
C MET A 59 0.80 12.84 -14.61
N TRP A 60 1.76 12.50 -15.48
CA TRP A 60 3.17 12.47 -15.12
C TRP A 60 3.64 13.83 -14.63
N ASP A 61 3.30 14.90 -15.36
CA ASP A 61 3.63 16.28 -15.00
C ASP A 61 2.98 16.66 -13.66
N THR A 62 1.73 16.26 -13.45
CA THR A 62 1.01 16.43 -12.18
C THR A 62 1.72 15.69 -11.04
N ALA A 63 2.10 14.42 -11.25
CA ALA A 63 2.81 13.64 -10.24
C ALA A 63 4.18 14.25 -9.90
N CYS A 64 4.90 14.81 -10.89
CA CYS A 64 6.14 15.54 -10.67
C CYS A 64 5.95 16.77 -9.74
N GLN A 65 4.81 17.45 -9.80
CA GLN A 65 4.50 18.58 -8.93
C GLN A 65 4.11 18.12 -7.51
N LEU A 66 3.35 17.04 -7.40
CA LEU A 66 2.79 16.57 -6.13
C LEU A 66 3.74 15.71 -5.30
N GLN A 67 4.81 15.17 -5.89
CA GLN A 67 5.71 14.26 -5.18
C GLN A 67 6.37 14.91 -3.94
N ALA A 68 6.55 16.23 -3.94
CA ALA A 68 7.11 16.96 -2.80
C ALA A 68 6.24 16.85 -1.54
N ASP A 69 4.92 16.77 -1.71
CA ASP A 69 3.96 16.62 -0.62
C ASP A 69 4.13 15.31 0.14
N MET A 70 4.52 14.23 -0.56
CA MET A 70 4.81 12.94 0.08
C MET A 70 5.96 13.06 1.09
N PHE A 71 7.06 13.72 0.70
CA PHE A 71 8.19 13.93 1.59
C PHE A 71 7.86 14.88 2.73
N THR A 72 7.10 15.92 2.45
CA THR A 72 6.65 16.89 3.47
C THR A 72 5.78 16.21 4.54
N GLU A 73 4.87 15.33 4.14
CA GLU A 73 4.02 14.61 5.09
C GLU A 73 4.82 13.58 5.89
N ALA A 74 5.64 12.80 5.21
CA ALA A 74 6.45 11.76 5.85
C ALA A 74 7.52 12.34 6.80
N ALA A 75 8.04 13.54 6.53
CA ALA A 75 9.03 14.19 7.40
C ALA A 75 8.49 14.51 8.80
N LYS A 76 7.17 14.71 8.93
CA LYS A 76 6.49 14.92 10.23
C LYS A 76 6.49 13.68 11.13
N ILE A 77 6.78 12.51 10.57
CA ILE A 77 6.64 11.20 11.21
C ILE A 77 8.01 10.57 11.47
N GLY A 78 8.84 10.41 10.45
CA GLY A 78 10.15 9.76 10.55
C GLY A 78 10.96 9.86 9.26
N GLY A 79 10.36 10.42 8.22
CA GLY A 79 10.96 10.56 6.91
C GLY A 79 10.67 9.37 5.99
N LEU A 80 11.03 9.53 4.72
CA LEU A 80 10.71 8.60 3.66
C LEU A 80 11.90 8.43 2.72
N ASP A 81 12.19 7.19 2.35
CA ASP A 81 13.03 6.84 1.21
C ASP A 81 12.10 6.37 0.08
N VAL A 82 12.23 6.95 -1.10
CA VAL A 82 11.38 6.63 -2.25
C VAL A 82 12.24 6.05 -3.36
N GLN A 83 11.74 5.00 -4.00
CA GLN A 83 12.26 4.49 -5.25
C GLN A 83 11.23 4.70 -6.34
N LEU A 84 11.59 5.46 -7.38
CA LEU A 84 10.76 5.61 -8.56
C LEU A 84 10.86 4.36 -9.42
N VAL A 85 9.71 3.79 -9.78
CA VAL A 85 9.60 2.72 -10.78
C VAL A 85 8.66 3.20 -11.87
N TYR A 86 9.00 2.95 -13.12
CA TYR A 86 8.12 3.28 -14.24
C TYR A 86 8.24 2.25 -15.34
N TYR A 87 7.20 2.12 -16.12
CA TYR A 87 7.24 1.38 -17.36
C TYR A 87 6.76 2.23 -18.54
N ARG A 88 7.29 1.92 -19.71
CA ARG A 88 6.91 2.49 -21.01
C ARG A 88 7.32 1.55 -22.14
N GLY A 89 6.84 1.83 -23.35
CA GLY A 89 7.15 0.97 -24.48
C GLY A 89 6.63 -0.47 -24.29
N ILE A 90 7.14 -1.41 -25.09
CA ILE A 90 6.65 -2.79 -25.08
C ILE A 90 7.24 -3.60 -23.91
N ASN A 91 8.46 -3.28 -23.47
CA ASN A 91 9.17 -4.11 -22.49
C ASN A 91 10.13 -3.32 -21.57
N GLU A 92 9.99 -2.02 -21.47
CA GLU A 92 10.82 -1.19 -20.61
C GLU A 92 10.14 -0.97 -19.25
N CYS A 93 10.65 -1.61 -18.21
CA CYS A 93 10.31 -1.35 -16.82
C CYS A 93 11.62 -1.06 -16.07
N ARG A 94 11.74 0.10 -15.45
CA ARG A 94 12.96 0.56 -14.80
C ARG A 94 12.71 1.05 -13.39
N ALA A 95 13.69 0.85 -12.52
CA ALA A 95 13.72 1.38 -11.17
C ALA A 95 14.89 2.37 -11.01
N SER A 96 14.66 3.45 -10.28
CA SER A 96 15.72 4.37 -9.88
C SER A 96 16.52 3.84 -8.69
N ARG A 97 17.56 4.57 -8.31
CA ARG A 97 18.09 4.47 -6.95
C ARG A 97 17.05 4.93 -5.93
N TRP A 98 17.21 4.52 -4.67
CA TRP A 98 16.46 5.08 -3.54
C TRP A 98 16.91 6.52 -3.28
N VAL A 99 15.95 7.41 -3.06
CA VAL A 99 16.17 8.83 -2.78
C VAL A 99 15.42 9.24 -1.51
N SER A 100 15.98 10.20 -0.77
CA SER A 100 15.49 10.56 0.56
C SER A 100 14.90 11.97 0.64
N ASP A 101 14.82 12.67 -0.48
CA ASP A 101 14.24 14.01 -0.56
C ASP A 101 13.53 14.27 -1.89
N ALA A 102 12.64 15.28 -1.87
CA ALA A 102 11.78 15.63 -3.00
C ALA A 102 12.56 16.11 -4.24
N ARG A 103 13.65 16.84 -4.06
CA ARG A 103 14.45 17.38 -5.17
C ARG A 103 15.07 16.23 -5.96
N GLN A 104 15.67 15.25 -5.26
CA GLN A 104 16.27 14.10 -5.93
C GLN A 104 15.23 13.28 -6.70
N LEU A 105 14.02 13.14 -6.18
CA LEU A 105 12.93 12.45 -6.90
C LEU A 105 12.50 13.25 -8.14
N ALA A 106 12.31 14.57 -8.00
CA ALA A 106 11.98 15.44 -9.13
C ALA A 106 13.03 15.37 -10.24
N ASP A 107 14.33 15.44 -9.88
CA ASP A 107 15.46 15.33 -10.83
C ASP A 107 15.48 13.99 -11.59
N LEU A 108 14.94 12.93 -11.02
CA LEU A 108 14.77 11.64 -11.68
C LEU A 108 13.55 11.67 -12.62
N MET A 109 12.42 12.20 -12.15
CA MET A 109 11.16 12.22 -12.89
C MET A 109 11.22 13.09 -14.15
N VAL A 110 11.84 14.26 -14.10
CA VAL A 110 11.96 15.17 -15.26
C VAL A 110 12.82 14.62 -16.40
N LYS A 111 13.60 13.57 -16.16
CA LYS A 111 14.44 12.91 -17.19
C LYS A 111 13.71 11.82 -17.96
N ILE A 112 12.47 11.54 -17.59
CA ILE A 112 11.69 10.43 -18.14
C ILE A 112 10.63 10.99 -19.08
N ASP A 113 10.72 10.59 -20.37
CA ASP A 113 9.71 10.89 -21.38
C ASP A 113 8.65 9.78 -21.39
N CYS A 114 7.38 10.15 -21.46
CA CYS A 114 6.32 9.18 -21.74
C CYS A 114 6.42 8.67 -23.19
N ARG A 115 6.25 7.36 -23.39
CA ARG A 115 6.34 6.70 -24.70
C ARG A 115 5.22 5.68 -24.86
N GLY A 116 4.67 5.55 -26.07
CA GLY A 116 3.66 4.53 -26.36
C GLY A 116 4.13 3.12 -25.92
N GLY A 117 3.20 2.29 -25.43
CA GLY A 117 3.52 0.95 -24.96
C GLY A 117 2.34 0.25 -24.29
N HIS A 118 2.64 -0.88 -23.65
CA HIS A 118 1.68 -1.69 -22.90
C HIS A 118 1.93 -1.60 -21.40
N THR A 119 0.91 -1.91 -20.61
CA THR A 119 1.03 -2.00 -19.15
C THR A 119 2.00 -3.12 -18.74
N GLN A 120 2.76 -2.90 -17.67
CA GLN A 120 3.74 -3.85 -17.14
C GLN A 120 3.68 -3.90 -15.62
N ILE A 121 2.46 -3.94 -15.08
CA ILE A 121 2.15 -3.90 -13.63
C ILE A 121 2.74 -5.11 -12.92
N ARG A 122 2.69 -6.31 -13.55
CA ARG A 122 3.31 -7.51 -12.99
C ARG A 122 4.80 -7.33 -12.70
N LYS A 123 5.52 -6.59 -13.55
CA LYS A 123 6.94 -6.31 -13.31
C LYS A 123 7.15 -5.39 -12.11
N ILE A 124 6.25 -4.42 -11.89
CA ILE A 124 6.27 -3.55 -10.71
C ILE A 124 6.08 -4.40 -9.44
N LEU A 125 5.08 -5.29 -9.43
CA LEU A 125 4.81 -6.17 -8.28
C LEU A 125 5.99 -7.10 -7.99
N ALA A 126 6.58 -7.71 -9.02
CA ALA A 126 7.78 -8.54 -8.89
C ALA A 126 8.99 -7.74 -8.38
N HIS A 127 9.14 -6.48 -8.81
CA HIS A 127 10.20 -5.61 -8.33
C HIS A 127 10.00 -5.24 -6.83
N ALA A 128 8.78 -4.98 -6.40
CA ALA A 128 8.47 -4.71 -4.99
C ALA A 128 8.82 -5.91 -4.09
N ARG A 129 8.52 -7.13 -4.55
CA ARG A 129 8.96 -8.37 -3.89
C ARG A 129 10.48 -8.43 -3.78
N TYR A 130 11.20 -8.28 -4.88
CA TYR A 130 12.66 -8.34 -4.91
C TYR A 130 13.33 -7.30 -4.00
N GLU A 131 12.83 -6.07 -3.97
CA GLU A 131 13.37 -5.03 -3.09
C GLU A 131 13.10 -5.30 -1.61
N THR A 132 11.95 -5.90 -1.28
CA THR A 132 11.63 -6.28 0.11
C THR A 132 12.48 -7.42 0.62
N GLU A 133 12.88 -8.37 -0.22
CA GLU A 133 13.82 -9.44 0.13
C GLU A 133 15.19 -8.90 0.56
N LYS A 134 15.62 -7.77 -0.01
CA LYS A 134 16.87 -7.09 0.37
C LYS A 134 16.72 -6.25 1.65
N LYS A 135 15.67 -5.44 1.69
CA LYS A 135 15.33 -4.57 2.82
C LYS A 135 13.85 -4.23 2.75
N LYS A 136 13.12 -4.37 3.87
CA LYS A 136 11.68 -4.17 3.95
C LYS A 136 11.22 -2.91 3.20
N VAL A 137 10.25 -3.08 2.32
CA VAL A 137 9.45 -2.03 1.70
C VAL A 137 8.13 -1.92 2.47
N GLN A 138 7.78 -0.73 2.93
CA GLN A 138 6.60 -0.51 3.74
C GLN A 138 5.34 -0.35 2.92
N ALA A 139 5.46 0.17 1.69
CA ALA A 139 4.32 0.33 0.79
C ALA A 139 4.76 0.42 -0.68
N LEU A 140 3.87 0.00 -1.57
CA LEU A 140 3.90 0.29 -2.99
C LEU A 140 2.77 1.28 -3.31
N VAL A 141 3.07 2.36 -4.01
CA VAL A 141 2.08 3.21 -4.68
C VAL A 141 2.18 2.95 -6.17
N TYR A 142 1.08 2.67 -6.82
CA TYR A 142 0.99 2.56 -8.27
C TYR A 142 -0.10 3.50 -8.80
N VAL A 143 0.21 4.24 -9.86
CA VAL A 143 -0.71 5.17 -10.54
C VAL A 143 -0.79 4.81 -12.02
N GLY A 144 -2.00 4.56 -12.52
CA GLY A 144 -2.25 4.21 -13.91
C GLY A 144 -3.70 4.46 -14.32
N ASP A 145 -4.04 4.25 -15.61
CA ASP A 145 -5.36 4.47 -16.17
C ASP A 145 -5.94 3.25 -16.89
N ALA A 146 -5.08 2.35 -17.36
CA ALA A 146 -5.45 1.19 -18.16
C ALA A 146 -4.78 -0.10 -17.65
N MET A 147 -5.29 -1.24 -18.09
CA MET A 147 -4.70 -2.54 -17.78
C MET A 147 -4.92 -3.49 -18.97
N GLU A 148 -3.82 -4.11 -19.44
CA GLU A 148 -3.79 -4.99 -20.60
C GLU A 148 -3.20 -6.37 -20.27
N GLU A 149 -2.91 -6.62 -19.01
CA GLU A 149 -2.30 -7.86 -18.53
C GLU A 149 -3.36 -8.86 -18.03
N SER A 150 -2.98 -10.13 -17.83
CA SER A 150 -3.84 -11.13 -17.21
C SER A 150 -4.16 -10.75 -15.75
N ILE A 151 -5.44 -10.67 -15.43
CA ILE A 151 -5.89 -10.39 -14.05
C ILE A 151 -5.41 -11.47 -13.08
N ASP A 152 -5.40 -12.74 -13.49
CA ASP A 152 -4.96 -13.85 -12.65
C ASP A 152 -3.47 -13.76 -12.33
N ASP A 153 -2.64 -13.38 -13.31
CA ASP A 153 -1.20 -13.17 -13.10
C ASP A 153 -0.94 -12.00 -12.15
N LEU A 154 -1.71 -10.91 -12.28
CA LEU A 154 -1.62 -9.76 -11.38
C LEU A 154 -2.10 -10.10 -9.97
N ALA A 155 -3.18 -10.86 -9.85
CA ALA A 155 -3.71 -11.35 -8.57
C ALA A 155 -2.70 -12.24 -7.85
N ALA A 156 -2.06 -13.18 -8.54
CA ALA A 156 -1.02 -14.03 -7.97
C ALA A 156 0.17 -13.18 -7.45
N ALA A 157 0.69 -12.26 -8.25
CA ALA A 157 1.78 -11.39 -7.85
C ALA A 157 1.41 -10.43 -6.69
N ALA A 158 0.18 -9.94 -6.68
CA ALA A 158 -0.35 -9.11 -5.58
C ALA A 158 -0.47 -9.91 -4.28
N GLY A 159 -0.92 -11.17 -4.34
CA GLY A 159 -0.94 -12.08 -3.20
C GLY A 159 0.45 -12.31 -2.62
N GLU A 160 1.47 -12.50 -3.46
CA GLU A 160 2.86 -12.67 -3.01
C GLU A 160 3.35 -11.46 -2.21
N ILE A 161 3.16 -10.24 -2.71
CA ILE A 161 3.57 -9.04 -1.96
C ILE A 161 2.72 -8.82 -0.70
N GLY A 162 1.46 -9.23 -0.72
CA GLY A 162 0.57 -9.21 0.44
C GLY A 162 1.05 -10.13 1.57
N LEU A 163 1.54 -11.33 1.24
CA LEU A 163 2.16 -12.26 2.19
C LEU A 163 3.46 -11.70 2.78
N LEU A 164 4.21 -10.93 2.02
CA LEU A 164 5.41 -10.22 2.48
C LEU A 164 5.06 -8.93 3.27
N GLY A 165 3.77 -8.61 3.42
CA GLY A 165 3.30 -7.44 4.14
C GLY A 165 3.66 -6.13 3.45
N ILE A 166 3.54 -6.08 2.12
CA ILE A 166 3.70 -4.87 1.31
C ILE A 166 2.30 -4.49 0.80
N PRO A 167 1.58 -3.56 1.44
CA PRO A 167 0.33 -3.06 0.90
C PRO A 167 0.58 -2.27 -0.38
N ALA A 168 -0.24 -2.52 -1.40
CA ALA A 168 -0.27 -1.73 -2.62
C ALA A 168 -1.41 -0.71 -2.55
N PHE A 169 -1.06 0.57 -2.61
CA PHE A 169 -1.99 1.66 -2.82
C PHE A 169 -2.09 1.92 -4.32
N VAL A 170 -3.22 1.54 -4.90
CA VAL A 170 -3.42 1.56 -6.34
C VAL A 170 -4.36 2.70 -6.70
N PHE A 171 -3.86 3.67 -7.44
CA PHE A 171 -4.59 4.87 -7.80
C PHE A 171 -4.90 4.89 -9.30
N GLN A 172 -6.19 4.89 -9.62
CA GLN A 172 -6.67 4.90 -10.99
C GLN A 172 -7.08 6.31 -11.41
N GLU A 173 -6.50 6.80 -12.50
CA GLU A 173 -7.04 7.96 -13.19
C GLU A 173 -8.14 7.52 -14.17
N GLY A 174 -9.27 8.25 -14.13
CA GLY A 174 -10.39 7.96 -15.02
C GLY A 174 -11.26 6.79 -14.58
N ARG A 175 -11.92 6.12 -15.54
CA ARG A 175 -13.04 5.22 -15.27
C ARG A 175 -13.00 3.94 -16.11
N ASP A 176 -11.84 3.46 -16.54
CA ASP A 176 -11.74 2.19 -17.23
C ASP A 176 -12.20 1.04 -16.31
N PRO A 177 -13.25 0.27 -16.68
CA PRO A 177 -13.81 -0.75 -15.79
C PRO A 177 -12.90 -1.98 -15.68
N ILE A 178 -12.09 -2.27 -16.69
CA ILE A 178 -11.16 -3.42 -16.67
C ILE A 178 -10.01 -3.10 -15.74
N ALA A 179 -9.46 -1.89 -15.85
CA ALA A 179 -8.44 -1.41 -14.91
C ALA A 179 -9.00 -1.35 -13.48
N GLU A 180 -10.22 -0.85 -13.26
CA GLU A 180 -10.84 -0.81 -11.94
C GLU A 180 -10.91 -2.20 -11.30
N GLN A 181 -11.38 -3.20 -12.03
CA GLN A 181 -11.47 -4.57 -11.53
C GLN A 181 -10.10 -5.11 -11.11
N ALA A 182 -9.09 -4.98 -11.96
CA ALA A 182 -7.74 -5.46 -11.68
C ALA A 182 -7.10 -4.70 -10.51
N TYR A 183 -7.23 -3.38 -10.47
CA TYR A 183 -6.63 -2.54 -9.44
C TYR A 183 -7.24 -2.77 -8.05
N ARG A 184 -8.54 -2.97 -7.98
CA ARG A 184 -9.22 -3.37 -6.73
C ARG A 184 -8.74 -4.73 -6.25
N GLU A 185 -8.54 -5.68 -7.15
CA GLU A 185 -8.05 -7.01 -6.80
C GLU A 185 -6.60 -6.98 -6.32
N ILE A 186 -5.72 -6.22 -6.99
CA ILE A 186 -4.34 -5.98 -6.54
C ILE A 186 -4.34 -5.37 -5.12
N ALA A 187 -5.12 -4.31 -4.90
CA ALA A 187 -5.22 -3.66 -3.61
C ALA A 187 -5.70 -4.62 -2.51
N ARG A 188 -6.75 -5.38 -2.78
CA ARG A 188 -7.34 -6.36 -1.85
C ARG A 188 -6.33 -7.45 -1.45
N LEU A 189 -5.69 -8.09 -2.44
CA LEU A 189 -4.77 -9.21 -2.20
C LEU A 189 -3.47 -8.77 -1.54
N SER A 190 -3.00 -7.57 -1.81
CA SER A 190 -1.84 -6.98 -1.14
C SER A 190 -2.16 -6.36 0.23
N ARG A 191 -3.45 -6.37 0.66
CA ARG A 191 -3.92 -5.71 1.89
C ARG A 191 -3.67 -4.19 1.89
N GLY A 192 -3.71 -3.59 0.72
CA GLY A 192 -3.62 -2.15 0.51
C GLY A 192 -4.99 -1.52 0.28
N ALA A 193 -5.04 -0.49 -0.54
CA ALA A 193 -6.28 0.21 -0.86
C ALA A 193 -6.30 0.73 -2.30
N TYR A 194 -7.48 0.82 -2.86
CA TYR A 194 -7.75 1.39 -4.16
C TYR A 194 -8.31 2.81 -4.03
N GLY A 195 -7.84 3.72 -4.86
CA GLY A 195 -8.37 5.08 -4.98
C GLY A 195 -8.56 5.46 -6.45
N ARG A 196 -9.71 6.05 -6.78
CA ARG A 196 -9.93 6.65 -8.10
C ARG A 196 -9.95 8.16 -7.99
N PHE A 197 -9.41 8.82 -9.00
CA PHE A 197 -9.45 10.26 -9.18
C PHE A 197 -9.77 10.59 -10.64
N ASP A 198 -10.39 11.75 -10.87
CA ASP A 198 -10.73 12.18 -12.23
C ASP A 198 -9.48 12.80 -12.91
N PRO A 199 -9.37 12.73 -14.25
CA PRO A 199 -8.30 13.39 -14.99
C PRO A 199 -8.22 14.88 -14.64
N GLY A 200 -7.01 15.35 -14.30
CA GLY A 200 -6.79 16.73 -13.87
C GLY A 200 -7.11 17.05 -12.42
N ALA A 201 -7.61 16.09 -11.64
CA ALA A 201 -7.88 16.26 -10.20
C ALA A 201 -6.60 16.16 -9.35
N ALA A 202 -5.66 17.10 -9.56
CA ALA A 202 -4.37 17.13 -8.87
C ALA A 202 -4.51 17.09 -7.34
N HIS A 203 -5.52 17.78 -6.80
CA HIS A 203 -5.77 17.79 -5.35
C HIS A 203 -6.11 16.39 -4.82
N GLU A 204 -6.97 15.63 -5.51
CA GLU A 204 -7.34 14.27 -5.08
C GLU A 204 -6.13 13.33 -5.10
N LEU A 205 -5.34 13.36 -6.18
CA LEU A 205 -4.09 12.59 -6.24
C LEU A 205 -3.13 12.99 -5.11
N GLY A 206 -2.98 14.29 -4.85
CA GLY A 206 -2.14 14.80 -3.77
C GLY A 206 -2.57 14.27 -2.38
N GLU A 207 -3.88 14.24 -2.10
CA GLU A 207 -4.43 13.67 -0.86
C GLU A 207 -4.09 12.17 -0.72
N LEU A 208 -4.26 11.40 -1.80
CA LEU A 208 -3.94 9.96 -1.82
C LEU A 208 -2.44 9.70 -1.64
N LEU A 209 -1.58 10.49 -2.30
CA LEU A 209 -0.12 10.37 -2.18
C LEU A 209 0.36 10.70 -0.76
N ARG A 210 -0.17 11.77 -0.14
CA ARG A 210 0.15 12.10 1.26
C ARG A 210 -0.26 11.00 2.22
N ALA A 211 -1.43 10.40 2.02
CA ALA A 211 -1.92 9.30 2.84
C ALA A 211 -1.02 8.05 2.74
N ALA A 212 -0.64 7.65 1.53
CA ALA A 212 0.26 6.53 1.31
C ALA A 212 1.66 6.79 1.89
N ALA A 213 2.18 8.01 1.78
CA ALA A 213 3.45 8.42 2.36
C ALA A 213 3.42 8.39 3.91
N ALA A 214 2.34 8.87 4.53
CA ALA A 214 2.13 8.78 5.98
C ALA A 214 2.12 7.32 6.44
N TYR A 215 1.41 6.45 5.71
CA TYR A 215 1.41 5.01 6.01
C TYR A 215 2.83 4.42 5.90
N ALA A 216 3.56 4.70 4.84
CA ALA A 216 4.92 4.17 4.64
C ALA A 216 5.89 4.64 5.74
N ALA A 217 5.74 5.87 6.24
CA ALA A 217 6.58 6.43 7.28
C ALA A 217 6.21 5.99 8.70
N GLY A 218 4.92 5.75 9.01
CA GLY A 218 4.46 5.49 10.38
C GLY A 218 3.32 4.47 10.51
N GLY A 219 3.03 3.71 9.46
CA GLY A 219 2.03 2.63 9.46
C GLY A 219 0.59 3.10 9.64
N MET A 220 -0.26 2.18 10.09
CA MET A 220 -1.69 2.42 10.32
C MET A 220 -1.94 3.58 11.29
N ARG A 221 -1.08 3.76 12.30
CA ARG A 221 -1.21 4.86 13.26
C ARG A 221 -1.10 6.21 12.58
N ALA A 222 -0.05 6.41 11.78
CA ALA A 222 0.14 7.68 11.06
C ALA A 222 -0.98 7.95 10.04
N LEU A 223 -1.46 6.92 9.36
CA LEU A 223 -2.60 7.03 8.46
C LEU A 223 -3.89 7.43 9.24
N SER A 224 -4.12 6.83 10.40
CA SER A 224 -5.25 7.19 11.28
C SER A 224 -5.16 8.62 11.79
N ASP A 225 -3.98 9.06 12.24
CA ASP A 225 -3.74 10.43 12.71
C ASP A 225 -3.97 11.46 11.59
N LEU A 226 -3.58 11.12 10.36
CA LEU A 226 -3.82 11.96 9.19
C LEU A 226 -5.31 12.01 8.81
N SER A 227 -6.02 10.89 8.91
CA SER A 227 -7.47 10.81 8.72
C SER A 227 -8.22 11.68 9.74
N ALA A 228 -7.81 11.66 11.01
CA ALA A 228 -8.38 12.49 12.06
C ALA A 228 -8.23 14.00 11.77
N LYS A 229 -7.24 14.40 10.99
CA LYS A 229 -7.02 15.77 10.48
C LYS A 229 -7.86 16.09 9.22
N ARG A 230 -8.84 15.24 8.89
CA ARG A 230 -9.75 15.38 7.74
C ARG A 230 -9.07 15.29 6.37
N ASN A 231 -7.92 14.61 6.26
CA ASN A 231 -7.36 14.27 4.97
C ASN A 231 -8.27 13.24 4.28
N THR A 232 -8.85 13.60 3.14
CA THR A 232 -9.84 12.75 2.44
C THR A 232 -9.21 11.50 1.87
N GLY A 233 -7.97 11.56 1.40
CA GLY A 233 -7.21 10.41 0.93
C GLY A 233 -7.01 9.40 2.06
N ALA A 234 -6.57 9.85 3.25
CA ALA A 234 -6.37 8.98 4.40
C ALA A 234 -7.66 8.31 4.86
N MET A 235 -8.80 9.03 4.86
CA MET A 235 -10.11 8.46 5.19
C MET A 235 -10.48 7.32 4.22
N ARG A 236 -10.34 7.57 2.90
CA ARG A 236 -10.64 6.58 1.84
C ARG A 236 -9.77 5.32 1.92
N LEU A 237 -8.47 5.48 2.23
CA LEU A 237 -7.57 4.34 2.36
C LEU A 237 -7.85 3.54 3.64
N LEU A 238 -8.10 4.21 4.75
CA LEU A 238 -8.33 3.59 6.05
C LEU A 238 -9.60 2.71 6.07
N GLU A 239 -10.65 3.11 5.35
CA GLU A 239 -11.89 2.34 5.24
C GLU A 239 -11.67 0.96 4.61
N GLN A 240 -10.70 0.83 3.71
CA GLN A 240 -10.40 -0.41 2.98
C GLN A 240 -9.38 -1.30 3.69
N MET A 241 -8.59 -0.75 4.60
CA MET A 241 -7.48 -1.45 5.27
C MET A 241 -7.86 -1.99 6.66
N LYS A 242 -9.13 -2.11 6.96
CA LYS A 242 -9.66 -2.63 8.23
C LYS A 242 -9.62 -4.15 8.30
#